data_2a196a2be8abeec40c902f6a38b5237d
#
_entry.id   2a196a2be8abeec40c902f6a38b5237d
#
_cell.length_a   1.000
_cell.length_b   1.000
_cell.length_c   1.000
_cell.angle_alpha   90.00
_cell.angle_beta   90.00
_cell.angle_gamma   90.00
#
_symmetry.space_group_name_H-M   'P 1'
#
loop_
_entity.id
_entity.type
_entity.pdbx_description
1 polymer ?
#
loop_
_entity_poly.entity_id
_entity_poly.type
_entity_poly.pdbx_seq_one_letter_code
_entity_poly.pdbx_strand_id
1 'polypeptide(L)'
;LKPSSLEDIIAGVSLYRPGPMDSIPTYVRNKFNPEKVEYPHECIKDVLKVTYGCIVYQEQVMQICQIMGGYSLGQADNVRRIMGKKKVEKMAHEREKFINGWEDSTGKHSIPGAIKLGIPKETAEKVFSEMETFAQYAFNKSHATAYAMLTYQTAYLKCYYEVEFLTAIINNRITNADEIKRYVAYARSEGIEVLIPDINKSTTYFSIENGKIRYGLSGLKGVGVNAINVMIDERNKNGEFKDLRNFV
;
A
#
# COMPACT_ATOMS: atom_id res chain seq x y z
N LEU A 1 9.38 7.57 -6.97
CA LEU A 1 8.26 8.42 -6.51
C LEU A 1 8.70 9.52 -5.55
N LYS A 2 9.72 9.26 -4.69
CA LYS A 2 10.12 10.18 -3.61
C LYS A 2 8.89 10.72 -2.86
N PRO A 3 8.15 9.88 -2.14
CA PRO A 3 6.90 10.27 -1.50
C PRO A 3 7.14 11.41 -0.50
N SER A 4 6.31 12.44 -0.57
CA SER A 4 6.31 13.60 0.31
C SER A 4 4.98 13.76 1.07
N SER A 5 4.01 12.92 0.75
CA SER A 5 2.69 12.89 1.38
C SER A 5 2.16 11.46 1.48
N LEU A 6 1.13 11.27 2.29
CA LEU A 6 0.42 9.98 2.37
C LEU A 6 -0.22 9.63 1.03
N GLU A 7 -0.75 10.60 0.30
CA GLU A 7 -1.32 10.39 -1.05
C GLU A 7 -0.30 9.81 -2.02
N ASP A 8 0.98 10.21 -1.94
CA ASP A 8 2.03 9.62 -2.77
C ASP A 8 2.30 8.15 -2.43
N ILE A 9 2.19 7.77 -1.16
CA ILE A 9 2.33 6.37 -0.74
C ILE A 9 1.14 5.56 -1.24
N ILE A 10 -0.08 6.10 -1.13
CA ILE A 10 -1.30 5.48 -1.66
C ILE A 10 -1.19 5.25 -3.17
N ALA A 11 -0.73 6.27 -3.91
CA ALA A 11 -0.48 6.16 -5.34
C ALA A 11 0.61 5.12 -5.65
N GLY A 12 1.69 5.10 -4.86
CA GLY A 12 2.77 4.12 -4.99
C GLY A 12 2.30 2.68 -4.86
N VAL A 13 1.50 2.39 -3.84
CA VAL A 13 0.86 1.05 -3.64
C VAL A 13 -0.01 0.68 -4.84
N SER A 14 -0.70 1.65 -5.44
CA SER A 14 -1.63 1.44 -6.56
C SER A 14 -0.91 1.26 -7.90
N LEU A 15 0.18 2.01 -8.13
CA LEU A 15 0.90 2.06 -9.39
C LEU A 15 1.96 0.96 -9.54
N TYR A 16 2.57 0.50 -8.43
CA TYR A 16 3.66 -0.48 -8.50
C TYR A 16 3.14 -1.91 -8.71
N ARG A 17 2.53 -2.12 -9.87
CA ARG A 17 1.96 -3.41 -10.31
C ARG A 17 2.06 -3.53 -11.83
N PRO A 18 2.16 -4.75 -12.39
CA PRO A 18 2.11 -4.95 -13.84
C PRO A 18 0.89 -4.25 -14.46
N GLY A 19 1.11 -3.47 -15.51
CA GLY A 19 0.11 -2.63 -16.18
C GLY A 19 0.19 -1.16 -15.74
N PRO A 20 -0.20 -0.79 -14.52
CA PRO A 20 -0.11 0.63 -14.07
C PRO A 20 1.31 1.18 -13.98
N MET A 21 2.34 0.33 -13.91
CA MET A 21 3.74 0.74 -13.84
C MET A 21 4.15 1.66 -15.00
N ASP A 22 3.56 1.50 -16.18
CA ASP A 22 3.84 2.32 -17.36
C ASP A 22 3.43 3.78 -17.16
N SER A 23 2.56 4.06 -16.21
CA SER A 23 2.13 5.43 -15.86
C SER A 23 3.04 6.11 -14.83
N ILE A 24 3.95 5.36 -14.18
CA ILE A 24 4.86 5.92 -13.16
C ILE A 24 5.73 7.06 -13.71
N PRO A 25 6.34 6.98 -14.89
CA PRO A 25 7.13 8.09 -15.42
C PRO A 25 6.33 9.39 -15.59
N THR A 26 5.08 9.28 -16.07
CA THR A 26 4.18 10.43 -16.22
C THR A 26 3.77 10.99 -14.84
N TYR A 27 3.38 10.15 -13.91
CA TYR A 27 3.07 10.56 -12.55
C TYR A 27 4.25 11.29 -11.89
N VAL A 28 5.46 10.74 -11.98
CA VAL A 28 6.67 11.34 -11.40
C VAL A 28 7.00 12.68 -12.07
N ARG A 29 6.99 12.75 -13.41
CA ARG A 29 7.21 14.00 -14.14
C ARG A 29 6.24 15.08 -13.70
N ASN A 30 4.96 14.76 -13.63
CA ASN A 30 3.89 15.69 -13.27
C ASN A 30 3.97 16.10 -11.79
N LYS A 31 4.30 15.19 -10.89
CA LYS A 31 4.52 15.49 -9.48
C LYS A 31 5.59 16.55 -9.26
N PHE A 32 6.70 16.46 -10.00
CA PHE A 32 7.81 17.41 -9.87
C PHE A 32 7.68 18.66 -10.75
N ASN A 33 6.63 18.74 -11.58
CA ASN A 33 6.30 19.91 -12.39
C ASN A 33 4.78 20.16 -12.35
N PRO A 34 4.20 20.44 -11.18
CA PRO A 34 2.74 20.53 -11.03
C PRO A 34 2.12 21.66 -11.85
N GLU A 35 2.90 22.69 -12.16
CA GLU A 35 2.49 23.81 -13.01
C GLU A 35 2.35 23.46 -14.50
N LYS A 36 2.91 22.32 -14.92
CA LYS A 36 2.85 21.82 -16.31
C LYS A 36 1.83 20.69 -16.49
N VAL A 37 1.07 20.38 -15.45
CA VAL A 37 0.07 19.32 -15.53
C VAL A 37 -1.11 19.80 -16.36
N GLU A 38 -1.32 19.14 -17.49
CA GLU A 38 -2.50 19.36 -18.33
C GLU A 38 -3.63 18.45 -17.89
N TYR A 39 -4.79 19.04 -17.65
CA TYR A 39 -6.01 18.30 -17.32
C TYR A 39 -6.90 18.22 -18.56
N PRO A 40 -7.51 17.07 -18.87
CA PRO A 40 -8.34 16.91 -20.07
C PRO A 40 -9.50 17.90 -20.13
N HIS A 41 -10.06 18.25 -18.98
CA HIS A 41 -11.12 19.24 -18.84
C HIS A 41 -11.15 19.80 -17.41
N GLU A 42 -11.50 21.08 -17.25
CA GLU A 42 -11.52 21.77 -15.96
C GLU A 42 -12.46 21.10 -14.95
N CYS A 43 -13.61 20.56 -15.39
CA CYS A 43 -14.59 19.94 -14.48
C CYS A 43 -14.08 18.71 -13.74
N ILE A 44 -13.04 18.02 -14.24
CA ILE A 44 -12.44 16.84 -13.58
C ILE A 44 -11.06 17.12 -12.98
N LYS A 45 -10.62 18.35 -12.98
CA LYS A 45 -9.33 18.76 -12.43
C LYS A 45 -9.20 18.39 -10.96
N ASP A 46 -10.21 18.68 -10.14
CA ASP A 46 -10.19 18.36 -8.71
C ASP A 46 -10.14 16.85 -8.45
N VAL A 47 -10.73 16.06 -9.33
CA VAL A 47 -10.66 14.58 -9.26
C VAL A 47 -9.25 14.08 -9.53
N LEU A 48 -8.57 14.67 -10.51
CA LEU A 48 -7.25 14.23 -10.98
C LEU A 48 -6.08 14.93 -10.30
N LYS A 49 -6.33 16.03 -9.60
CA LYS A 49 -5.30 16.83 -8.94
C LYS A 49 -4.47 16.02 -7.95
N VAL A 50 -5.08 15.15 -7.17
CA VAL A 50 -4.42 14.31 -6.16
C VAL A 50 -3.46 13.27 -6.75
N THR A 51 -3.59 13.02 -8.05
CA THR A 51 -2.76 12.07 -8.81
C THR A 51 -2.03 12.74 -9.97
N TYR A 52 -1.87 14.06 -9.90
CA TYR A 52 -1.13 14.86 -10.86
C TYR A 52 -1.58 14.64 -12.32
N GLY A 53 -2.91 14.58 -12.52
CA GLY A 53 -3.52 14.39 -13.84
C GLY A 53 -3.66 12.94 -14.30
N CYS A 54 -3.16 11.97 -13.55
CA CYS A 54 -3.28 10.56 -13.90
C CYS A 54 -4.57 9.93 -13.33
N ILE A 55 -5.21 9.05 -14.09
CA ILE A 55 -6.26 8.17 -13.56
C ILE A 55 -5.54 6.98 -12.88
N VAL A 56 -5.74 6.79 -11.58
CA VAL A 56 -5.10 5.74 -10.77
C VAL A 56 -6.14 4.88 -10.06
N TYR A 57 -7.23 5.50 -9.61
CA TYR A 57 -8.22 4.87 -8.73
C TYR A 57 -9.55 4.58 -9.42
N GLN A 58 -10.18 3.48 -9.02
CA GLN A 58 -11.54 3.14 -9.45
C GLN A 58 -12.55 4.25 -9.12
N GLU A 59 -12.35 4.89 -7.99
CA GLU A 59 -13.17 6.00 -7.52
C GLU A 59 -13.09 7.21 -8.45
N GLN A 60 -11.92 7.48 -9.04
CA GLN A 60 -11.76 8.54 -10.04
C GLN A 60 -12.55 8.24 -11.31
N VAL A 61 -12.51 7.00 -11.79
CA VAL A 61 -13.34 6.57 -12.96
C VAL A 61 -14.84 6.82 -12.68
N MET A 62 -15.31 6.46 -11.48
CA MET A 62 -16.71 6.70 -11.10
C MET A 62 -17.04 8.19 -11.03
N GLN A 63 -16.17 8.99 -10.43
CA GLN A 63 -16.35 10.44 -10.33
C GLN A 63 -16.35 11.13 -11.70
N ILE A 64 -15.45 10.70 -12.61
CA ILE A 64 -15.43 11.20 -13.99
C ILE A 64 -16.76 10.89 -14.69
N CYS A 65 -17.26 9.66 -14.57
CA CYS A 65 -18.58 9.30 -15.12
C CYS A 65 -19.70 10.18 -14.56
N GLN A 66 -19.70 10.48 -13.27
CA GLN A 66 -20.69 11.33 -12.65
C GLN A 66 -20.61 12.78 -13.13
N ILE A 67 -19.40 13.36 -13.15
CA ILE A 67 -19.18 14.78 -13.44
C ILE A 67 -19.33 15.07 -14.94
N MET A 68 -18.67 14.25 -15.78
CA MET A 68 -18.67 14.50 -17.22
C MET A 68 -19.86 13.88 -17.95
N GLY A 69 -20.34 12.72 -17.50
CA GLY A 69 -21.44 12.00 -18.16
C GLY A 69 -22.81 12.21 -17.51
N GLY A 70 -22.85 12.72 -16.28
CA GLY A 70 -24.10 12.89 -15.52
C GLY A 70 -24.65 11.56 -14.97
N TYR A 71 -23.81 10.59 -14.75
CA TYR A 71 -24.20 9.30 -14.18
C TYR A 71 -24.57 9.42 -12.70
N SER A 72 -25.55 8.65 -12.26
CA SER A 72 -25.72 8.39 -10.83
C SER A 72 -24.59 7.51 -10.30
N LEU A 73 -24.40 7.49 -8.99
CA LEU A 73 -23.35 6.65 -8.36
C LEU A 73 -23.49 5.17 -8.74
N GLY A 74 -24.70 4.63 -8.74
CA GLY A 74 -24.96 3.24 -9.12
C GLY A 74 -24.65 2.95 -10.59
N GLN A 75 -24.98 3.89 -11.48
CA GLN A 75 -24.65 3.78 -12.90
C GLN A 75 -23.12 3.84 -13.12
N ALA A 76 -22.43 4.75 -12.44
CA ALA A 76 -20.98 4.88 -12.50
C ALA A 76 -20.27 3.61 -11.97
N ASP A 77 -20.76 3.00 -10.89
CA ASP A 77 -20.23 1.71 -10.40
C ASP A 77 -20.44 0.58 -11.44
N ASN A 78 -21.56 0.58 -12.16
CA ASN A 78 -21.76 -0.38 -13.22
C ASN A 78 -20.74 -0.21 -14.37
N VAL A 79 -20.45 1.03 -14.78
CA VAL A 79 -19.38 1.33 -15.76
C VAL A 79 -18.04 0.77 -15.28
N ARG A 80 -17.65 1.07 -14.05
CA ARG A 80 -16.42 0.54 -13.43
C ARG A 80 -16.36 -1.00 -13.49
N ARG A 81 -17.47 -1.68 -13.20
CA ARG A 81 -17.54 -3.15 -13.25
C ARG A 81 -17.46 -3.71 -14.68
N ILE A 82 -18.04 -3.01 -15.66
CA ILE A 82 -17.97 -3.39 -17.07
C ILE A 82 -16.54 -3.28 -17.57
N MET A 83 -15.87 -2.16 -17.26
CA MET A 83 -14.49 -1.90 -17.59
C MET A 83 -13.55 -2.96 -17.00
N GLY A 84 -13.68 -3.28 -15.72
CA GLY A 84 -12.86 -4.29 -15.04
C GLY A 84 -13.02 -5.71 -15.57
N LYS A 85 -14.17 -6.02 -16.22
CA LYS A 85 -14.45 -7.36 -16.81
C LYS A 85 -14.09 -7.47 -18.28
N LYS A 86 -13.52 -6.45 -18.90
CA LYS A 86 -13.10 -6.41 -20.33
C LYS A 86 -14.23 -6.83 -21.31
N LYS A 87 -15.47 -6.44 -21.04
CA LYS A 87 -16.61 -6.77 -21.92
C LYS A 87 -16.70 -5.75 -23.05
N VAL A 88 -15.98 -5.98 -24.15
CA VAL A 88 -15.82 -5.06 -25.29
C VAL A 88 -17.14 -4.52 -25.83
N GLU A 89 -18.12 -5.38 -26.08
CA GLU A 89 -19.43 -4.93 -26.59
C GLU A 89 -20.16 -3.98 -25.64
N LYS A 90 -20.08 -4.26 -24.32
CA LYS A 90 -20.68 -3.40 -23.32
C LYS A 90 -19.93 -2.09 -23.17
N MET A 91 -18.63 -2.10 -23.41
CA MET A 91 -17.79 -0.89 -23.37
C MET A 91 -18.16 0.08 -24.47
N ALA A 92 -18.36 -0.40 -25.71
CA ALA A 92 -18.79 0.44 -26.82
C ALA A 92 -20.14 1.13 -26.52
N HIS A 93 -21.08 0.40 -25.91
CA HIS A 93 -22.36 0.93 -25.51
C HIS A 93 -22.27 1.97 -24.39
N GLU A 94 -21.41 1.73 -23.39
CA GLU A 94 -21.18 2.71 -22.30
C GLU A 94 -20.43 3.96 -22.80
N ARG A 95 -19.53 3.82 -23.79
CA ARG A 95 -18.89 4.96 -24.46
C ARG A 95 -19.93 5.88 -25.12
N GLU A 96 -20.87 5.28 -25.84
CA GLU A 96 -21.94 6.03 -26.51
C GLU A 96 -22.81 6.78 -25.49
N LYS A 97 -23.21 6.10 -24.40
CA LYS A 97 -23.97 6.73 -23.31
C LYS A 97 -23.21 7.87 -22.64
N PHE A 98 -21.91 7.68 -22.38
CA PHE A 98 -21.08 8.69 -21.75
C PHE A 98 -20.97 9.95 -22.60
N ILE A 99 -20.85 9.80 -23.91
CA ILE A 99 -20.67 10.92 -24.83
C ILE A 99 -22.00 11.58 -25.17
N ASN A 100 -22.98 10.80 -25.68
CA ASN A 100 -24.20 11.31 -26.27
C ASN A 100 -25.41 11.29 -25.33
N GLY A 101 -25.29 10.57 -24.21
CA GLY A 101 -26.40 10.37 -23.30
C GLY A 101 -27.23 9.13 -23.62
N TRP A 102 -28.16 8.83 -22.74
CA TRP A 102 -29.07 7.69 -22.86
C TRP A 102 -30.32 7.90 -22.01
N GLU A 103 -31.44 7.40 -22.49
CA GLU A 103 -32.70 7.37 -21.76
C GLU A 103 -33.38 6.02 -21.97
N ASP A 104 -34.01 5.48 -20.94
CA ASP A 104 -34.75 4.24 -21.05
C ASP A 104 -36.14 4.49 -21.70
N SER A 105 -36.78 3.40 -22.14
CA SER A 105 -38.11 3.46 -22.82
C SER A 105 -39.23 4.03 -21.91
N THR A 106 -39.00 4.15 -20.60
CA THR A 106 -39.97 4.65 -19.63
C THR A 106 -39.70 6.09 -19.22
N GLY A 107 -38.57 6.68 -19.61
CA GLY A 107 -38.12 8.00 -19.18
C GLY A 107 -37.71 8.10 -17.72
N LYS A 108 -37.75 6.98 -16.99
CA LYS A 108 -37.39 6.95 -15.54
C LYS A 108 -35.92 6.97 -15.27
N HIS A 109 -35.12 6.44 -16.20
CA HIS A 109 -33.66 6.38 -16.07
C HIS A 109 -33.01 7.05 -17.27
N SER A 110 -32.20 8.05 -17.01
CA SER A 110 -31.49 8.77 -18.06
C SER A 110 -30.06 9.06 -17.64
N ILE A 111 -29.19 9.25 -18.63
CA ILE A 111 -27.83 9.74 -18.52
C ILE A 111 -27.73 10.91 -19.46
N PRO A 112 -27.44 12.14 -18.99
CA PRO A 112 -27.37 13.33 -19.83
C PRO A 112 -26.35 13.19 -20.97
N GLY A 113 -25.19 12.61 -20.68
CA GLY A 113 -24.05 12.57 -21.58
C GLY A 113 -23.22 13.84 -21.59
N ALA A 114 -21.96 13.70 -21.93
CA ALA A 114 -20.97 14.77 -21.86
C ALA A 114 -21.32 15.97 -22.76
N ILE A 115 -21.80 15.71 -23.96
CA ILE A 115 -22.17 16.77 -24.93
C ILE A 115 -23.28 17.66 -24.36
N LYS A 116 -24.31 17.09 -23.75
CA LYS A 116 -25.42 17.83 -23.13
C LYS A 116 -24.98 18.66 -21.94
N LEU A 117 -23.91 18.21 -21.25
CA LEU A 117 -23.28 18.93 -20.14
C LEU A 117 -22.25 19.99 -20.59
N GLY A 118 -22.16 20.26 -21.91
CA GLY A 118 -21.31 21.30 -22.47
C GLY A 118 -19.85 20.88 -22.68
N ILE A 119 -19.56 19.61 -22.63
CA ILE A 119 -18.20 19.08 -22.83
C ILE A 119 -17.99 18.76 -24.31
N PRO A 120 -16.89 19.22 -24.97
CA PRO A 120 -16.62 18.91 -26.35
C PRO A 120 -16.52 17.40 -26.59
N LYS A 121 -17.10 16.94 -27.69
CA LYS A 121 -17.13 15.52 -28.06
C LYS A 121 -15.73 14.87 -28.05
N GLU A 122 -14.76 15.53 -28.68
CA GLU A 122 -13.37 15.06 -28.74
C GLU A 122 -12.74 14.88 -27.36
N THR A 123 -13.04 15.81 -26.42
CA THR A 123 -12.59 15.72 -25.04
C THR A 123 -13.21 14.53 -24.32
N ALA A 124 -14.53 14.33 -24.49
CA ALA A 124 -15.24 13.21 -23.90
C ALA A 124 -14.72 11.86 -24.45
N GLU A 125 -14.48 11.77 -25.74
CA GLU A 125 -13.91 10.57 -26.40
C GLU A 125 -12.51 10.26 -25.87
N LYS A 126 -11.65 11.27 -25.74
CA LYS A 126 -10.30 11.13 -25.20
C LYS A 126 -10.34 10.63 -23.75
N VAL A 127 -11.12 11.29 -22.89
CA VAL A 127 -11.24 10.91 -21.46
C VAL A 127 -11.80 9.50 -21.31
N PHE A 128 -12.81 9.12 -22.11
CA PHE A 128 -13.35 7.77 -22.05
C PHE A 128 -12.31 6.73 -22.49
N SER A 129 -11.50 7.00 -23.50
CA SER A 129 -10.41 6.13 -23.93
C SER A 129 -9.33 5.97 -22.86
N GLU A 130 -8.99 7.04 -22.15
CA GLU A 130 -8.09 6.99 -21.01
C GLU A 130 -8.68 6.15 -19.87
N MET A 131 -9.97 6.35 -19.53
CA MET A 131 -10.65 5.52 -18.53
C MET A 131 -10.69 4.05 -18.93
N GLU A 132 -10.94 3.74 -20.19
CA GLU A 132 -10.99 2.35 -20.70
C GLU A 132 -9.63 1.66 -20.55
N THR A 133 -8.55 2.36 -20.86
CA THR A 133 -7.18 1.86 -20.72
C THR A 133 -6.84 1.61 -19.25
N PHE A 134 -7.17 2.55 -18.37
CA PHE A 134 -6.84 2.49 -16.96
C PHE A 134 -7.79 1.62 -16.13
N ALA A 135 -9.06 1.51 -16.49
CA ALA A 135 -10.04 0.79 -15.70
C ALA A 135 -9.77 -0.71 -15.59
N GLN A 136 -8.99 -1.26 -16.53
CA GLN A 136 -8.51 -2.64 -16.43
C GLN A 136 -7.54 -2.84 -15.26
N TYR A 137 -6.88 -1.76 -14.83
CA TYR A 137 -5.82 -1.75 -13.83
C TYR A 137 -6.10 -0.78 -12.67
N ALA A 138 -7.20 -0.03 -12.72
CA ALA A 138 -7.58 0.91 -11.67
C ALA A 138 -7.72 0.21 -10.33
N PHE A 139 -7.13 0.82 -9.29
CA PHE A 139 -7.06 0.23 -7.96
C PHE A 139 -8.10 0.84 -7.02
N ASN A 140 -8.59 0.06 -6.09
CA ASN A 140 -9.46 0.58 -5.04
C ASN A 140 -8.65 1.46 -4.09
N LYS A 141 -9.00 2.74 -3.99
CA LYS A 141 -8.27 3.72 -3.17
C LYS A 141 -8.32 3.37 -1.69
N SER A 142 -9.46 2.88 -1.18
CA SER A 142 -9.60 2.51 0.24
C SER A 142 -8.65 1.39 0.63
N HIS A 143 -8.49 0.38 -0.23
CA HIS A 143 -7.52 -0.70 -0.02
C HIS A 143 -6.09 -0.17 -0.02
N ALA A 144 -5.72 0.64 -1.01
CA ALA A 144 -4.40 1.27 -1.09
C ALA A 144 -4.11 2.15 0.14
N THR A 145 -5.12 2.89 0.63
CA THR A 145 -5.01 3.73 1.83
C THR A 145 -4.68 2.91 3.07
N ALA A 146 -5.36 1.78 3.27
CA ALA A 146 -5.09 0.91 4.41
C ALA A 146 -3.63 0.42 4.41
N TYR A 147 -3.13 -0.04 3.26
CA TYR A 147 -1.73 -0.46 3.13
C TYR A 147 -0.74 0.71 3.22
N ALA A 148 -1.08 1.87 2.70
CA ALA A 148 -0.24 3.07 2.82
C ALA A 148 -0.09 3.51 4.28
N MET A 149 -1.13 3.41 5.09
CA MET A 149 -1.06 3.67 6.54
C MET A 149 -0.11 2.71 7.24
N LEU A 150 -0.19 1.41 6.95
CA LEU A 150 0.76 0.43 7.49
C LEU A 150 2.19 0.72 7.03
N THR A 151 2.38 1.07 5.77
CA THR A 151 3.68 1.44 5.21
C THR A 151 4.25 2.67 5.94
N TYR A 152 3.44 3.69 6.16
CA TYR A 152 3.84 4.87 6.90
C TYR A 152 4.21 4.54 8.35
N GLN A 153 3.36 3.78 9.06
CA GLN A 153 3.61 3.38 10.45
C GLN A 153 4.90 2.58 10.59
N THR A 154 5.12 1.60 9.72
CA THR A 154 6.36 0.79 9.75
C THR A 154 7.59 1.62 9.41
N ALA A 155 7.51 2.55 8.46
CA ALA A 155 8.59 3.48 8.14
C ALA A 155 8.88 4.44 9.30
N TYR A 156 7.84 4.94 9.98
CA TYR A 156 7.97 5.79 11.15
C TYR A 156 8.68 5.05 12.31
N LEU A 157 8.22 3.84 12.62
CA LEU A 157 8.84 3.00 13.66
C LEU A 157 10.28 2.67 13.31
N LYS A 158 10.58 2.34 12.06
CA LYS A 158 11.95 2.11 11.62
C LYS A 158 12.83 3.36 11.79
N CYS A 159 12.30 4.54 11.53
CA CYS A 159 13.05 5.79 11.58
C CYS A 159 13.33 6.28 13.01
N TYR A 160 12.34 6.17 13.89
CA TYR A 160 12.40 6.76 15.24
C TYR A 160 12.59 5.76 16.37
N TYR A 161 12.34 4.48 16.14
CA TYR A 161 12.37 3.38 17.10
C TYR A 161 13.03 2.14 16.47
N GLU A 162 14.21 2.35 15.88
CA GLU A 162 14.82 1.34 15.01
C GLU A 162 15.21 0.07 15.78
N VAL A 163 15.69 0.19 17.02
CA VAL A 163 16.06 -0.96 17.88
C VAL A 163 14.81 -1.81 18.18
N GLU A 164 13.71 -1.16 18.58
CA GLU A 164 12.44 -1.80 18.88
C GLU A 164 11.85 -2.44 17.62
N PHE A 165 11.88 -1.73 16.51
CA PHE A 165 11.37 -2.20 15.24
C PHE A 165 12.13 -3.45 14.75
N LEU A 166 13.45 -3.43 14.78
CA LEU A 166 14.27 -4.57 14.38
C LEU A 166 14.10 -5.76 15.32
N THR A 167 14.04 -5.51 16.64
CA THR A 167 13.75 -6.56 17.63
C THR A 167 12.43 -7.23 17.35
N ALA A 168 11.38 -6.47 17.04
CA ALA A 168 10.07 -7.02 16.70
C ALA A 168 10.09 -7.83 15.39
N ILE A 169 10.80 -7.36 14.36
CA ILE A 169 10.96 -8.10 13.10
C ILE A 169 11.68 -9.41 13.33
N ILE A 170 12.80 -9.42 14.06
CA ILE A 170 13.57 -10.63 14.35
C ILE A 170 12.68 -11.63 15.09
N ASN A 171 11.94 -11.20 16.09
CA ASN A 171 11.03 -12.05 16.85
C ASN A 171 9.90 -12.64 15.97
N ASN A 172 9.38 -11.87 15.03
CA ASN A 172 8.38 -12.37 14.07
C ASN A 172 8.96 -13.42 13.10
N ARG A 173 10.27 -13.50 12.98
CA ARG A 173 11.02 -14.46 12.15
C ARG A 173 11.82 -15.48 12.95
N ILE A 174 11.53 -15.65 14.23
CA ILE A 174 12.30 -16.45 15.20
C ILE A 174 12.53 -17.91 14.77
N THR A 175 11.63 -18.46 13.98
CA THR A 175 11.73 -19.83 13.45
C THR A 175 12.59 -19.97 12.20
N ASN A 176 13.08 -18.85 11.63
CA ASN A 176 13.85 -18.83 10.40
C ASN A 176 15.27 -18.29 10.66
N ALA A 177 16.24 -19.22 10.80
CA ALA A 177 17.63 -18.87 11.13
C ALA A 177 18.30 -17.96 10.10
N ASP A 178 17.98 -18.09 8.80
CA ASP A 178 18.55 -17.25 7.75
C ASP A 178 18.01 -15.82 7.82
N GLU A 179 16.75 -15.66 8.12
CA GLU A 179 16.15 -14.34 8.35
C GLU A 179 16.72 -13.67 9.61
N ILE A 180 16.87 -14.40 10.72
CA ILE A 180 17.54 -13.90 11.93
C ILE A 180 18.94 -13.40 11.57
N LYS A 181 19.74 -14.23 10.89
CA LYS A 181 21.12 -13.88 10.47
C LYS A 181 21.12 -12.60 9.62
N ARG A 182 20.20 -12.49 8.68
CA ARG A 182 20.07 -11.32 7.80
C ARG A 182 19.76 -10.04 8.59
N TYR A 183 18.79 -10.10 9.49
CA TYR A 183 18.40 -8.90 10.27
C TYR A 183 19.42 -8.56 11.35
N VAL A 184 20.10 -9.53 11.95
CA VAL A 184 21.22 -9.29 12.86
C VAL A 184 22.39 -8.61 12.13
N ALA A 185 22.73 -9.05 10.92
CA ALA A 185 23.75 -8.41 10.09
C ALA A 185 23.33 -6.98 9.71
N TYR A 186 22.06 -6.77 9.35
CA TYR A 186 21.52 -5.45 9.07
C TYR A 186 21.59 -4.54 10.30
N ALA A 187 21.14 -4.98 11.48
CA ALA A 187 21.22 -4.20 12.72
C ALA A 187 22.66 -3.72 12.99
N ARG A 188 23.63 -4.60 12.82
CA ARG A 188 25.05 -4.26 12.99
C ARG A 188 25.56 -3.24 11.96
N SER A 189 25.09 -3.32 10.71
CA SER A 189 25.47 -2.33 9.68
C SER A 189 24.91 -0.93 9.96
N GLU A 190 23.76 -0.85 10.66
CA GLU A 190 23.16 0.41 11.12
C GLU A 190 23.76 0.89 12.48
N GLY A 191 24.79 0.20 13.00
CA GLY A 191 25.44 0.58 14.26
C GLY A 191 24.72 0.11 15.53
N ILE A 192 23.70 -0.76 15.38
CA ILE A 192 22.97 -1.34 16.51
C ILE A 192 23.71 -2.58 16.99
N GLU A 193 24.15 -2.57 18.23
CA GLU A 193 24.83 -3.71 18.83
C GLU A 193 23.86 -4.84 19.13
N VAL A 194 24.19 -6.06 18.66
CA VAL A 194 23.46 -7.27 19.00
C VAL A 194 24.31 -8.09 19.95
N LEU A 195 23.87 -8.15 21.21
CA LEU A 195 24.52 -8.86 22.31
C LEU A 195 24.37 -10.37 22.14
N ILE A 196 25.42 -11.10 22.47
CA ILE A 196 25.43 -12.57 22.42
C ILE A 196 24.37 -13.19 23.34
N PRO A 197 23.93 -14.44 23.07
CA PRO A 197 23.10 -15.17 24.02
C PRO A 197 23.79 -15.29 25.38
N ASP A 198 23.03 -15.08 26.44
CA ASP A 198 23.52 -15.16 27.82
C ASP A 198 22.44 -15.84 28.67
N ILE A 199 22.79 -16.91 29.34
CA ILE A 199 21.87 -17.73 30.14
C ILE A 199 21.24 -16.95 31.30
N ASN A 200 21.97 -15.96 31.82
CA ASN A 200 21.51 -15.16 32.95
C ASN A 200 20.75 -13.90 32.52
N LYS A 201 20.84 -13.47 31.27
CA LYS A 201 20.27 -12.21 30.77
C LYS A 201 19.22 -12.41 29.67
N SER A 202 19.49 -13.38 28.77
CA SER A 202 18.59 -13.58 27.63
C SER A 202 17.22 -14.11 28.08
N THR A 203 16.19 -13.66 27.36
CA THR A 203 14.83 -14.20 27.47
C THR A 203 14.56 -15.21 26.35
N THR A 204 13.37 -15.76 26.31
CA THR A 204 12.95 -16.67 25.24
C THR A 204 13.08 -16.01 23.88
N TYR A 205 12.66 -14.76 23.76
CA TYR A 205 12.72 -13.95 22.54
C TYR A 205 13.81 -12.92 22.61
N PHE A 206 14.17 -12.31 21.47
CA PHE A 206 15.05 -11.15 21.46
C PHE A 206 14.41 -10.02 22.26
N SER A 207 15.22 -9.32 23.03
CA SER A 207 14.79 -8.24 23.92
C SER A 207 15.73 -7.04 23.81
N ILE A 208 15.33 -5.91 24.39
CA ILE A 208 16.14 -4.70 24.40
C ILE A 208 16.81 -4.56 25.75
N GLU A 209 18.12 -4.40 25.74
CA GLU A 209 18.95 -4.18 26.92
C GLU A 209 19.83 -2.94 26.70
N ASN A 210 19.55 -1.86 27.42
CA ASN A 210 20.30 -0.60 27.36
C ASN A 210 20.47 -0.06 25.91
N GLY A 211 19.39 -0.07 25.11
CA GLY A 211 19.41 0.39 23.72
C GLY A 211 20.09 -0.56 22.73
N LYS A 212 20.45 -1.78 23.15
CA LYS A 212 21.02 -2.85 22.33
C LYS A 212 20.04 -4.01 22.21
N ILE A 213 20.21 -4.85 21.19
CA ILE A 213 19.38 -6.05 21.01
C ILE A 213 20.07 -7.22 21.73
N ARG A 214 19.44 -7.80 22.75
CA ARG A 214 19.88 -9.05 23.38
C ARG A 214 19.36 -10.24 22.58
N TYR A 215 20.24 -11.20 22.25
CA TYR A 215 19.87 -12.40 21.50
C TYR A 215 18.94 -13.29 22.32
N GLY A 216 17.79 -13.66 21.75
CA GLY A 216 16.79 -14.55 22.34
C GLY A 216 17.20 -16.02 22.27
N LEU A 217 16.99 -16.77 23.37
CA LEU A 217 17.41 -18.16 23.44
C LEU A 217 16.71 -19.09 22.43
N SER A 218 15.47 -18.77 22.03
CA SER A 218 14.73 -19.53 21.01
C SER A 218 15.27 -19.32 19.59
N GLY A 219 16.13 -18.32 19.36
CA GLY A 219 16.89 -18.14 18.12
C GLY A 219 18.07 -19.12 17.97
N LEU A 220 18.40 -19.88 19.03
CA LEU A 220 19.46 -20.88 19.00
C LEU A 220 18.93 -22.20 18.42
N LYS A 221 19.63 -22.75 17.44
CA LYS A 221 19.27 -24.03 16.83
C LYS A 221 19.39 -25.16 17.85
N GLY A 222 18.34 -25.96 17.96
CA GLY A 222 18.33 -27.17 18.80
C GLY A 222 17.92 -26.96 20.25
N VAL A 223 17.54 -25.72 20.63
CA VAL A 223 17.04 -25.44 21.98
C VAL A 223 15.53 -25.24 21.93
N GLY A 224 14.77 -26.10 22.59
CA GLY A 224 13.30 -26.03 22.63
C GLY A 224 12.78 -24.97 23.58
N VAL A 225 11.69 -24.32 23.22
CA VAL A 225 11.08 -23.24 24.03
C VAL A 225 10.72 -23.72 25.47
N ASN A 226 10.27 -24.96 25.63
CA ASN A 226 9.96 -25.52 26.96
C ASN A 226 11.21 -25.57 27.84
N ALA A 227 12.35 -26.05 27.32
CA ALA A 227 13.60 -26.08 28.06
C ALA A 227 14.07 -24.66 28.44
N ILE A 228 13.95 -23.70 27.50
CA ILE A 228 14.27 -22.30 27.74
C ILE A 228 13.40 -21.74 28.89
N ASN A 229 12.11 -22.00 28.88
CA ASN A 229 11.21 -21.50 29.92
C ASN A 229 11.57 -22.08 31.29
N VAL A 230 11.91 -23.39 31.36
CA VAL A 230 12.36 -24.02 32.63
C VAL A 230 13.64 -23.35 33.14
N MET A 231 14.62 -23.09 32.26
CA MET A 231 15.85 -22.37 32.64
C MET A 231 15.56 -20.96 33.17
N ILE A 232 14.67 -20.23 32.50
CA ILE A 232 14.31 -18.85 32.89
C ILE A 232 13.58 -18.89 34.25
N ASP A 233 12.66 -19.82 34.43
CA ASP A 233 11.92 -19.99 35.69
C ASP A 233 12.85 -20.35 36.85
N GLU A 234 13.82 -21.26 36.65
CA GLU A 234 14.84 -21.61 37.62
C GLU A 234 15.69 -20.40 38.03
N ARG A 235 16.21 -19.68 37.05
CA ARG A 235 16.98 -18.45 37.27
C ARG A 235 16.17 -17.39 38.04
N ASN A 236 14.89 -17.22 37.73
CA ASN A 236 14.02 -16.25 38.40
C ASN A 236 13.72 -16.64 39.86
N LYS A 237 13.69 -17.95 40.19
CA LYS A 237 13.42 -18.44 41.55
C LYS A 237 14.65 -18.48 42.42
N ASN A 238 15.77 -18.97 41.87
CA ASN A 238 16.96 -19.33 42.64
C ASN A 238 18.20 -18.43 42.35
N GLY A 239 18.03 -17.45 41.47
CA GLY A 239 19.10 -16.50 41.11
C GLY A 239 19.91 -16.96 39.90
N GLU A 240 20.93 -16.16 39.57
CA GLU A 240 21.79 -16.37 38.42
C GLU A 240 22.59 -17.69 38.51
N PHE A 241 22.74 -18.37 37.39
CA PHE A 241 23.64 -19.54 37.28
C PHE A 241 25.09 -19.08 37.43
N LYS A 242 25.80 -19.65 38.38
CA LYS A 242 27.18 -19.28 38.73
C LYS A 242 28.22 -19.99 37.88
N ASP A 243 27.93 -21.22 37.51
CA ASP A 243 28.80 -22.09 36.70
C ASP A 243 27.99 -23.21 36.03
N LEU A 244 28.68 -24.04 35.22
CA LEU A 244 28.05 -25.16 34.51
C LEU A 244 27.46 -26.21 35.46
N ARG A 245 28.04 -26.42 36.64
CA ARG A 245 27.52 -27.42 37.63
C ARG A 245 26.22 -26.95 38.26
N ASN A 246 26.12 -25.62 38.48
CA ASN A 246 24.89 -25.02 38.99
C ASN A 246 23.78 -24.98 37.96
N PHE A 247 24.13 -25.03 36.67
CA PHE A 247 23.17 -25.04 35.57
C PHE A 247 22.63 -26.43 35.27
N VAL A 248 23.41 -27.51 35.44
CA VAL A 248 23.04 -28.90 35.18
C VAL A 248 22.37 -29.50 36.43
#